data_dd49f8a0255bc9815c239a92b99290ca
#
_entry.id   dd49f8a0255bc9815c239a92b99290ca
#
_cell.length_a   1.000
_cell.length_b   1.000
_cell.length_c   1.000
_cell.angle_alpha   90.00
_cell.angle_beta   90.00
_cell.angle_gamma   90.00
#
_symmetry.space_group_name_H-M   'P 1'
#
loop_
_entity.id
_entity.type
_entity.pdbx_description
1 polymer ?
#
loop_
_entity_poly.entity_id
_entity_poly.type
_entity_poly.pdbx_seq_one_letter_code
_entity_poly.pdbx_strand_id
1 'polypeptide(L)'
;MWITAIAVVIVLVGLAIGWVALRALAVVPRLVRSEIQEPSTVSEGPFVVCRGTATEGDEGPITAPFTGRECLGFEFAVTERQLSTVGAPWSHEYLDDGVATTTFELDDEHGFVAVDPSPRCFSLEAEPTVVTVGTKETPPNRIQRFLNVRDLPPVARWLAVLPFFGSRRFVERRIDPGEAYLVAGSVDHRAGRPMFTGDLVISDRSPRRIALGRLRSAVLPLVVAVVFVGTGVANLLL
;
A
#
# COMPACT_ATOMS: atom_id res chain seq x y z
N MET A 1 -9.29 13.93 39.59
CA MET A 1 -8.98 12.55 39.22
C MET A 1 -9.46 12.17 37.83
N TRP A 2 -10.74 12.29 37.45
CA TRP A 2 -11.22 11.91 36.12
C TRP A 2 -10.58 12.74 34.97
N ILE A 3 -10.42 14.05 35.15
CA ILE A 3 -9.82 14.94 34.16
C ILE A 3 -8.36 14.55 33.89
N THR A 4 -7.60 14.26 34.93
CA THR A 4 -6.21 13.81 34.81
C THR A 4 -6.11 12.47 34.09
N ALA A 5 -7.00 11.52 34.38
CA ALA A 5 -7.04 10.24 33.70
C ALA A 5 -7.33 10.40 32.17
N ILE A 6 -8.31 11.24 31.84
CA ILE A 6 -8.65 11.56 30.43
C ILE A 6 -7.47 12.22 29.73
N ALA A 7 -6.81 13.20 30.39
CA ALA A 7 -5.65 13.88 29.82
C ALA A 7 -4.50 12.90 29.51
N VAL A 8 -4.22 11.96 30.42
CA VAL A 8 -3.21 10.91 30.20
C VAL A 8 -3.57 10.05 28.98
N VAL A 9 -4.83 9.62 28.87
CA VAL A 9 -5.30 8.82 27.72
C VAL A 9 -5.11 9.59 26.41
N ILE A 10 -5.46 10.88 26.36
CA ILE A 10 -5.28 11.73 25.18
C ILE A 10 -3.80 11.80 24.78
N VAL A 11 -2.88 11.99 25.74
CA VAL A 11 -1.43 12.00 25.48
C VAL A 11 -0.97 10.67 24.89
N LEU A 12 -1.38 9.54 25.49
CA LEU A 12 -0.98 8.21 25.02
C LEU A 12 -1.49 7.93 23.61
N VAL A 13 -2.71 8.31 23.28
CA VAL A 13 -3.27 8.19 21.93
C VAL A 13 -2.48 9.06 20.95
N GLY A 14 -2.18 10.31 21.31
CA GLY A 14 -1.37 11.19 20.47
C GLY A 14 0.03 10.63 20.20
N LEU A 15 0.69 10.07 21.23
CA LEU A 15 2.00 9.42 21.09
C LEU A 15 1.93 8.19 20.19
N ALA A 16 0.89 7.37 20.32
CA ALA A 16 0.69 6.19 19.46
C ALA A 16 0.50 6.59 18.00
N ILE A 17 -0.32 7.60 17.70
CA ILE A 17 -0.52 8.12 16.35
C ILE A 17 0.80 8.67 15.80
N GLY A 18 1.53 9.46 16.59
CA GLY A 18 2.84 10.02 16.22
C GLY A 18 3.87 8.93 15.92
N TRP A 19 3.92 7.89 16.74
CA TRP A 19 4.80 6.75 16.52
C TRP A 19 4.53 6.03 15.20
N VAL A 20 3.27 5.73 14.89
CA VAL A 20 2.88 5.08 13.63
C VAL A 20 3.27 5.95 12.43
N ALA A 21 3.00 7.27 12.50
CA ALA A 21 3.37 8.20 11.44
C ALA A 21 4.90 8.30 11.23
N LEU A 22 5.68 8.37 12.31
CA LEU A 22 7.15 8.42 12.25
C LEU A 22 7.75 7.12 11.72
N ARG A 23 7.19 5.97 12.11
CA ARG A 23 7.60 4.66 11.59
C ARG A 23 7.42 4.56 10.07
N ALA A 24 6.30 5.08 9.56
CA ALA A 24 6.06 5.14 8.11
C ALA A 24 7.09 6.01 7.36
N LEU A 25 7.64 7.03 8.03
CA LEU A 25 8.67 7.90 7.48
C LEU A 25 10.10 7.36 7.62
N ALA A 26 10.34 6.34 8.43
CA ALA A 26 11.70 5.82 8.70
C ALA A 26 12.43 5.31 7.45
N VAL A 27 11.68 4.87 6.43
CA VAL A 27 12.23 4.42 5.14
C VAL A 27 12.66 5.60 4.25
N VAL A 28 12.03 6.77 4.40
CA VAL A 28 12.26 7.93 3.52
C VAL A 28 13.72 8.38 3.46
N PRO A 29 14.44 8.62 4.58
CA PRO A 29 15.82 9.07 4.52
C PRO A 29 16.76 8.02 3.90
N ARG A 30 16.46 6.72 4.08
CA ARG A 30 17.23 5.64 3.45
C ARG A 30 17.00 5.65 1.95
N LEU A 31 15.74 5.70 1.51
CA LEU A 31 15.36 5.70 0.10
C LEU A 31 15.96 6.89 -0.69
N VAL A 32 16.02 8.09 -0.06
CA VAL A 32 16.53 9.31 -0.73
C VAL A 32 18.06 9.35 -0.76
N ARG A 33 18.73 8.76 0.24
CA ARG A 33 20.19 8.78 0.35
C ARG A 33 20.88 7.61 -0.35
N SER A 34 20.16 6.52 -0.58
CA SER A 34 20.71 5.36 -1.29
C SER A 34 20.91 5.67 -2.76
N GLU A 35 22.04 5.27 -3.29
CA GLU A 35 22.31 5.26 -4.71
C GLU A 35 21.45 4.18 -5.39
N ILE A 36 20.90 4.49 -6.56
CA ILE A 36 20.13 3.54 -7.34
C ILE A 36 21.13 2.65 -8.09
N GLN A 37 21.11 1.36 -7.79
CA GLN A 37 21.94 0.35 -8.44
C GLN A 37 21.24 -0.24 -9.67
N GLU A 38 22.00 -0.71 -10.61
CA GLU A 38 21.54 -1.53 -11.73
C GLU A 38 21.50 -3.00 -11.30
N PRO A 39 20.57 -3.83 -11.82
CA PRO A 39 20.45 -5.25 -11.49
C PRO A 39 21.76 -6.04 -11.54
N SER A 40 22.58 -5.77 -12.57
CA SER A 40 23.88 -6.41 -12.76
C SER A 40 24.94 -6.06 -11.69
N THR A 41 24.78 -4.94 -10.99
CA THR A 41 25.73 -4.42 -10.00
C THR A 41 25.25 -4.54 -8.56
N VAL A 42 24.05 -5.12 -8.35
CA VAL A 42 23.46 -5.26 -7.02
C VAL A 42 24.36 -6.08 -6.10
N SER A 43 24.69 -5.48 -4.98
CA SER A 43 25.46 -6.10 -3.91
C SER A 43 24.61 -6.41 -2.69
N GLU A 44 25.02 -7.41 -1.91
CA GLU A 44 24.41 -7.75 -0.63
C GLU A 44 24.36 -6.55 0.32
N GLY A 45 23.25 -6.37 1.00
CA GLY A 45 23.10 -5.27 1.95
C GLY A 45 21.76 -5.21 2.63
N PRO A 46 21.70 -4.56 3.80
CA PRO A 46 20.48 -4.45 4.60
C PRO A 46 19.43 -3.52 3.99
N PHE A 47 19.83 -2.65 3.06
CA PHE A 47 18.94 -1.77 2.33
C PHE A 47 19.58 -1.33 1.02
N VAL A 48 19.11 -1.88 -0.07
CA VAL A 48 19.56 -1.61 -1.43
C VAL A 48 18.39 -1.04 -2.23
N VAL A 49 18.67 -0.12 -3.13
CA VAL A 49 17.70 0.44 -4.08
C VAL A 49 18.15 0.07 -5.48
N CYS A 50 17.35 -0.70 -6.17
CA CYS A 50 17.64 -1.15 -7.52
C CYS A 50 16.53 -0.71 -8.48
N ARG A 51 16.87 -0.44 -9.72
CA ARG A 51 15.91 -0.14 -10.77
C ARG A 51 16.21 -1.01 -11.99
N GLY A 52 15.19 -1.73 -12.46
CA GLY A 52 15.28 -2.60 -13.62
C GLY A 52 13.91 -2.85 -14.24
N THR A 53 13.90 -3.55 -15.34
CA THR A 53 12.69 -4.03 -16.00
C THR A 53 12.22 -5.32 -15.33
N ALA A 54 10.96 -5.37 -14.93
CA ALA A 54 10.41 -6.57 -14.30
C ALA A 54 10.14 -7.64 -15.36
N THR A 55 10.72 -8.82 -15.16
CA THR A 55 10.58 -9.99 -16.02
C THR A 55 10.05 -11.18 -15.25
N GLU A 56 9.46 -12.13 -15.97
CA GLU A 56 8.88 -13.32 -15.35
C GLU A 56 9.98 -14.18 -14.71
N GLY A 57 9.73 -14.63 -13.48
CA GLY A 57 10.54 -15.64 -12.82
C GLY A 57 10.03 -17.06 -13.09
N ASP A 58 10.59 -18.04 -12.37
CA ASP A 58 10.31 -19.46 -12.57
C ASP A 58 8.84 -19.85 -12.33
N GLU A 59 8.11 -19.09 -11.50
CA GLU A 59 6.70 -19.38 -11.15
C GLU A 59 5.69 -18.88 -12.20
N GLY A 60 6.12 -18.01 -13.13
CA GLY A 60 5.28 -17.41 -14.14
C GLY A 60 4.32 -16.34 -13.59
N PRO A 61 3.53 -15.70 -14.49
CA PRO A 61 2.63 -14.62 -14.13
C PRO A 61 1.34 -15.13 -13.46
N ILE A 62 0.74 -14.28 -12.64
CA ILE A 62 -0.58 -14.46 -12.03
C ILE A 62 -1.61 -13.54 -12.67
N THR A 63 -2.89 -13.88 -12.52
CA THR A 63 -3.97 -13.07 -13.09
C THR A 63 -4.57 -12.12 -12.07
N ALA A 64 -4.54 -10.84 -12.35
CA ALA A 64 -5.13 -9.80 -11.51
C ALA A 64 -6.67 -9.91 -11.43
N PRO A 65 -7.28 -9.72 -10.25
CA PRO A 65 -8.69 -10.06 -10.01
C PRO A 65 -9.70 -9.19 -10.75
N PHE A 66 -9.43 -7.88 -10.91
CA PHE A 66 -10.40 -6.95 -11.48
C PHE A 66 -10.17 -6.69 -12.97
N THR A 67 -8.93 -6.48 -13.38
CA THR A 67 -8.59 -6.23 -14.78
C THR A 67 -8.44 -7.52 -15.60
N GLY A 68 -7.98 -8.59 -14.95
CA GLY A 68 -7.70 -9.85 -15.60
C GLY A 68 -6.44 -9.89 -16.43
N ARG A 69 -5.60 -8.93 -16.25
CA ARG A 69 -4.30 -8.93 -16.89
C ARG A 69 -3.34 -9.86 -16.15
N GLU A 70 -2.45 -10.45 -16.90
CA GLU A 70 -1.30 -11.16 -16.36
C GLU A 70 -0.33 -10.14 -15.73
N CYS A 71 0.17 -10.46 -14.56
CA CYS A 71 1.08 -9.61 -13.79
C CYS A 71 1.97 -10.47 -12.87
N LEU A 72 3.04 -9.89 -12.36
CA LEU A 72 3.98 -10.56 -11.45
C LEU A 72 3.59 -10.40 -9.98
N GLY A 73 2.69 -9.49 -9.73
CA GLY A 73 2.12 -9.25 -8.41
C GLY A 73 1.01 -8.22 -8.47
N PHE A 74 0.08 -8.29 -7.53
CA PHE A 74 -0.97 -7.30 -7.40
C PHE A 74 -1.36 -7.06 -5.94
N GLU A 75 -1.83 -5.85 -5.70
CA GLU A 75 -2.52 -5.43 -4.49
C GLU A 75 -3.91 -4.93 -4.88
N PHE A 76 -4.93 -5.38 -4.17
CA PHE A 76 -6.28 -4.88 -4.40
C PHE A 76 -6.95 -4.39 -3.12
N ALA A 77 -7.86 -3.44 -3.27
CA ALA A 77 -8.75 -3.00 -2.21
C ALA A 77 -10.17 -2.78 -2.77
N VAL A 78 -11.16 -3.20 -2.00
CA VAL A 78 -12.57 -2.94 -2.26
C VAL A 78 -13.08 -2.01 -1.20
N THR A 79 -13.59 -0.85 -1.61
CA THR A 79 -14.16 0.13 -0.69
C THR A 79 -15.58 0.46 -1.09
N GLU A 80 -16.44 0.71 -0.10
CA GLU A 80 -17.83 1.15 -0.29
C GLU A 80 -18.00 2.55 0.29
N ARG A 81 -18.68 3.41 -0.46
CA ARG A 81 -18.99 4.75 0.00
C ARG A 81 -20.20 4.72 0.92
N GLN A 82 -19.97 5.04 2.18
CA GLN A 82 -20.99 5.06 3.22
C GLN A 82 -21.18 6.45 3.84
N LEU A 83 -22.35 6.67 4.44
CA LEU A 83 -22.59 7.82 5.29
C LEU A 83 -21.93 7.60 6.64
N SER A 84 -20.93 8.40 6.96
CA SER A 84 -20.33 8.36 8.30
C SER A 84 -21.15 9.21 9.26
N THR A 85 -21.49 8.65 10.41
CA THR A 85 -22.12 9.39 11.53
C THR A 85 -21.08 10.09 12.40
N VAL A 86 -19.80 9.78 12.21
CA VAL A 86 -18.68 10.33 12.98
C VAL A 86 -17.60 10.81 12.01
N GLY A 87 -17.36 12.11 11.94
CA GLY A 87 -16.32 12.72 11.12
C GLY A 87 -16.82 13.30 9.79
N ALA A 88 -16.07 13.07 8.70
CA ALA A 88 -16.47 13.56 7.39
C ALA A 88 -17.78 12.87 6.94
N PRO A 89 -18.73 13.63 6.33
CA PRO A 89 -20.05 13.08 5.94
C PRO A 89 -19.94 11.93 4.91
N TRP A 90 -18.76 11.73 4.33
CA TRP A 90 -18.46 10.70 3.35
C TRP A 90 -17.24 9.91 3.79
N SER A 91 -17.41 8.67 4.18
CA SER A 91 -16.32 7.73 4.42
C SER A 91 -16.34 6.64 3.37
N HIS A 92 -15.16 6.06 3.10
CA HIS A 92 -15.03 4.84 2.35
C HIS A 92 -14.72 3.72 3.34
N GLU A 93 -15.66 2.82 3.52
CA GLU A 93 -15.43 1.63 4.33
C GLU A 93 -14.68 0.60 3.52
N TYR A 94 -13.63 0.03 4.10
CA TYR A 94 -12.91 -1.09 3.51
C TYR A 94 -13.73 -2.37 3.70
N LEU A 95 -14.09 -3.01 2.58
CA LEU A 95 -14.84 -4.26 2.57
C LEU A 95 -13.91 -5.47 2.47
N ASP A 96 -12.89 -5.37 1.63
CA ASP A 96 -11.92 -6.44 1.40
C ASP A 96 -10.64 -5.85 0.83
N ASP A 97 -9.53 -6.49 1.13
CA ASP A 97 -8.24 -6.21 0.55
C ASP A 97 -7.41 -7.49 0.43
N GLY A 98 -6.40 -7.45 -0.41
CA GLY A 98 -5.52 -8.59 -0.55
C GLY A 98 -4.36 -8.30 -1.48
N VAL A 99 -3.41 -9.19 -1.38
CA VAL A 99 -2.15 -9.14 -2.10
C VAL A 99 -1.82 -10.56 -2.60
N ALA A 100 -1.30 -10.66 -3.81
CA ALA A 100 -0.66 -11.86 -4.31
C ALA A 100 0.55 -11.48 -5.16
N THR A 101 1.60 -12.29 -5.06
CA THR A 101 2.86 -12.09 -5.77
C THR A 101 3.44 -13.42 -6.19
N THR A 102 4.25 -13.39 -7.24
CA THR A 102 5.17 -14.45 -7.62
C THR A 102 6.60 -13.95 -7.46
N THR A 103 7.55 -14.85 -7.42
CA THR A 103 8.96 -14.50 -7.59
C THR A 103 9.19 -14.02 -9.01
N PHE A 104 9.85 -12.86 -9.17
CA PHE A 104 10.16 -12.28 -10.47
C PHE A 104 11.59 -11.77 -10.51
N GLU A 105 12.05 -11.32 -11.67
CA GLU A 105 13.40 -10.81 -11.85
C GLU A 105 13.36 -9.34 -12.28
N LEU A 106 14.36 -8.56 -11.86
CA LEU A 106 14.66 -7.26 -12.44
C LEU A 106 15.86 -7.41 -13.35
N ASP A 107 15.73 -6.96 -14.58
CA ASP A 107 16.73 -7.09 -15.66
C ASP A 107 17.19 -5.70 -16.13
N ASP A 108 18.48 -5.58 -16.54
CA ASP A 108 19.09 -4.38 -17.11
C ASP A 108 19.88 -4.64 -18.41
N GLU A 109 19.63 -5.75 -19.12
CA GLU A 109 20.38 -6.24 -20.29
C GLU A 109 21.79 -6.80 -19.98
N HIS A 110 22.38 -6.52 -18.82
CA HIS A 110 23.70 -6.97 -18.41
C HIS A 110 23.65 -8.04 -17.34
N GLY A 111 22.55 -8.11 -16.60
CA GLY A 111 22.31 -9.07 -15.54
C GLY A 111 20.96 -8.90 -14.91
N PHE A 112 20.63 -9.78 -14.00
CA PHE A 112 19.36 -9.77 -13.30
C PHE A 112 19.53 -9.99 -11.82
N VAL A 113 18.57 -9.51 -11.04
CA VAL A 113 18.43 -9.79 -9.62
C VAL A 113 17.04 -10.33 -9.34
N ALA A 114 16.96 -11.44 -8.62
CA ALA A 114 15.69 -12.02 -8.24
C ALA A 114 14.99 -11.18 -7.16
N VAL A 115 13.67 -11.13 -7.21
CA VAL A 115 12.82 -10.46 -6.22
C VAL A 115 11.79 -11.46 -5.71
N ASP A 116 11.84 -11.74 -4.40
CA ASP A 116 10.90 -12.62 -3.70
C ASP A 116 10.04 -11.78 -2.74
N PRO A 117 8.92 -11.20 -3.21
CA PRO A 117 8.08 -10.35 -2.37
C PRO A 117 7.27 -11.21 -1.42
N SER A 118 7.53 -11.11 -0.13
CA SER A 118 6.63 -11.71 0.86
C SER A 118 5.28 -10.96 0.85
N PRO A 119 4.13 -11.65 0.67
CA PRO A 119 2.82 -11.00 0.59
C PRO A 119 2.44 -10.14 1.81
N ARG A 120 3.10 -10.34 2.93
CA ARG A 120 2.85 -9.58 4.17
C ARG A 120 3.78 -8.40 4.39
N CYS A 121 4.85 -8.33 3.61
CA CYS A 121 5.97 -7.42 3.85
C CYS A 121 6.35 -6.65 2.59
N PHE A 122 5.39 -6.41 1.68
CA PHE A 122 5.68 -5.61 0.52
C PHE A 122 4.68 -4.46 0.36
N SER A 123 5.15 -3.33 -0.14
CA SER A 123 4.35 -2.15 -0.42
C SER A 123 4.45 -1.81 -1.89
N LEU A 124 3.33 -1.88 -2.60
CA LEU A 124 3.25 -1.56 -4.02
C LEU A 124 2.78 -0.13 -4.21
N GLU A 125 3.67 0.73 -4.66
CA GLU A 125 3.39 2.14 -4.94
C GLU A 125 3.28 2.40 -6.47
N ALA A 126 2.56 1.52 -7.17
CA ALA A 126 2.23 1.65 -8.59
C ALA A 126 0.94 2.46 -8.81
N GLU A 127 0.75 2.94 -10.03
CA GLU A 127 -0.47 3.66 -10.39
C GLU A 127 -1.69 2.72 -10.31
N PRO A 128 -2.73 3.09 -9.52
CA PRO A 128 -3.87 2.22 -9.35
C PRO A 128 -4.80 2.24 -10.56
N THR A 129 -5.23 1.07 -11.00
CA THR A 129 -6.42 0.94 -11.86
C THR A 129 -7.66 0.96 -10.97
N VAL A 130 -8.59 1.86 -11.27
CA VAL A 130 -9.79 2.04 -10.45
C VAL A 130 -11.03 1.76 -11.28
N VAL A 131 -11.84 0.81 -10.82
CA VAL A 131 -13.17 0.56 -11.36
C VAL A 131 -14.20 0.96 -10.32
N THR A 132 -15.09 1.90 -10.66
CA THR A 132 -16.19 2.30 -9.79
C THR A 132 -17.48 1.71 -10.32
N VAL A 133 -18.23 1.04 -9.46
CA VAL A 133 -19.53 0.46 -9.80
C VAL A 133 -20.59 1.15 -8.95
N GLY A 134 -21.50 1.82 -9.62
CA GLY A 134 -22.65 2.50 -8.98
C GLY A 134 -23.66 1.49 -8.42
N THR A 135 -24.47 1.95 -7.48
CA THR A 135 -25.47 1.10 -6.79
C THR A 135 -26.50 0.45 -7.72
N LYS A 136 -26.76 1.07 -8.88
CA LYS A 136 -27.71 0.57 -9.89
C LYS A 136 -27.01 -0.09 -11.08
N GLU A 137 -25.69 -0.10 -11.09
CA GLU A 137 -24.90 -0.67 -12.17
C GLU A 137 -24.62 -2.13 -11.91
N THR A 138 -24.67 -2.93 -12.96
CA THR A 138 -24.24 -4.33 -12.89
C THR A 138 -22.71 -4.36 -13.00
N PRO A 139 -22.01 -4.93 -12.02
CA PRO A 139 -20.56 -5.04 -12.11
C PRO A 139 -20.14 -5.83 -13.35
N PRO A 140 -18.99 -5.55 -13.95
CA PRO A 140 -18.39 -6.39 -14.97
C PRO A 140 -18.32 -7.86 -14.51
N ASN A 141 -18.52 -8.82 -15.41
CA ASN A 141 -18.60 -10.25 -15.10
C ASN A 141 -17.47 -10.77 -14.22
N ARG A 142 -16.28 -10.22 -14.36
CA ARG A 142 -15.10 -10.59 -13.57
C ARG A 142 -15.23 -10.12 -12.13
N ILE A 143 -15.59 -8.87 -11.92
CA ILE A 143 -15.86 -8.30 -10.60
C ILE A 143 -17.02 -9.04 -9.93
N GLN A 144 -18.06 -9.35 -10.67
CA GLN A 144 -19.19 -10.13 -10.14
C GLN A 144 -18.74 -11.53 -9.68
N ARG A 145 -17.89 -12.19 -10.43
CA ARG A 145 -17.30 -13.48 -10.03
C ARG A 145 -16.46 -13.34 -8.77
N PHE A 146 -15.64 -12.33 -8.68
CA PHE A 146 -14.84 -12.02 -7.49
C PHE A 146 -15.73 -11.81 -6.26
N LEU A 147 -16.78 -10.98 -6.38
CA LEU A 147 -17.73 -10.72 -5.29
C LEU A 147 -18.41 -12.01 -4.78
N ASN A 148 -18.77 -12.91 -5.70
CA ASN A 148 -19.40 -14.20 -5.36
C ASN A 148 -18.42 -15.15 -4.64
N VAL A 149 -17.16 -15.18 -5.07
CA VAL A 149 -16.11 -16.04 -4.45
C VAL A 149 -15.73 -15.55 -3.05
N ARG A 150 -15.72 -14.24 -2.85
CA ARG A 150 -15.34 -13.61 -1.57
C ARG A 150 -16.51 -13.43 -0.61
N ASP A 151 -17.72 -13.82 -1.00
CA ASP A 151 -18.97 -13.68 -0.19
C ASP A 151 -19.14 -12.26 0.39
N LEU A 152 -18.81 -11.27 -0.43
CA LEU A 152 -18.94 -9.87 0.00
C LEU A 152 -20.42 -9.48 0.14
N PRO A 153 -20.79 -8.74 1.19
CA PRO A 153 -22.17 -8.40 1.45
C PRO A 153 -22.78 -7.65 0.25
N PRO A 154 -24.03 -7.95 -0.12
CA PRO A 154 -24.70 -7.22 -1.18
C PRO A 154 -24.85 -5.74 -0.79
N VAL A 155 -24.78 -4.85 -1.79
CA VAL A 155 -25.04 -3.42 -1.54
C VAL A 155 -26.44 -3.26 -0.95
N ALA A 156 -26.56 -2.56 0.17
CA ALA A 156 -27.84 -2.35 0.85
C ALA A 156 -28.81 -1.59 -0.09
N ARG A 157 -29.84 -2.29 -0.60
CA ARG A 157 -30.76 -1.75 -1.60
C ARG A 157 -31.50 -0.50 -1.17
N TRP A 158 -31.73 -0.30 0.14
CA TRP A 158 -32.37 0.91 0.66
C TRP A 158 -31.49 2.18 0.51
N LEU A 159 -30.17 2.02 0.49
CA LEU A 159 -29.23 3.11 0.19
C LEU A 159 -29.22 3.49 -1.29
N ALA A 160 -29.72 2.62 -2.17
CA ALA A 160 -29.80 2.88 -3.61
C ALA A 160 -30.75 4.01 -4.01
N VAL A 161 -31.58 4.48 -3.08
CA VAL A 161 -32.46 5.65 -3.30
C VAL A 161 -31.65 6.94 -3.35
N LEU A 162 -30.49 6.98 -2.72
CA LEU A 162 -29.61 8.16 -2.71
C LEU A 162 -28.49 7.98 -3.74
N PRO A 163 -28.35 8.86 -4.73
CA PRO A 163 -27.51 8.67 -5.91
C PRO A 163 -26.00 8.57 -5.65
N PHE A 164 -25.55 8.80 -4.41
CA PHE A 164 -24.14 8.83 -4.05
C PHE A 164 -23.72 7.75 -3.03
N PHE A 165 -24.66 6.96 -2.52
CA PHE A 165 -24.39 5.95 -1.49
C PHE A 165 -24.34 4.56 -2.09
N GLY A 166 -23.53 3.68 -1.47
CA GLY A 166 -23.38 2.28 -1.86
C GLY A 166 -22.58 2.08 -3.16
N SER A 167 -21.95 3.12 -3.71
CA SER A 167 -21.04 2.91 -4.82
C SER A 167 -19.78 2.22 -4.30
N ARG A 168 -19.38 1.14 -4.99
CA ARG A 168 -18.16 0.39 -4.68
C ARG A 168 -17.03 0.80 -5.60
N ARG A 169 -15.87 0.96 -5.00
CA ARG A 169 -14.64 1.26 -5.70
C ARG A 169 -13.70 0.08 -5.56
N PHE A 170 -13.32 -0.48 -6.68
CA PHE A 170 -12.36 -1.56 -6.82
C PHE A 170 -11.04 -0.95 -7.27
N VAL A 171 -10.04 -1.05 -6.43
CA VAL A 171 -8.71 -0.49 -6.68
C VAL A 171 -7.76 -1.65 -6.86
N GLU A 172 -6.97 -1.64 -7.91
CA GLU A 172 -5.98 -2.67 -8.21
C GLU A 172 -4.67 -1.99 -8.60
N ARG A 173 -3.58 -2.39 -7.97
CA ARG A 173 -2.22 -2.05 -8.36
C ARG A 173 -1.53 -3.31 -8.81
N ARG A 174 -0.69 -3.23 -9.83
CA ARG A 174 -0.02 -4.38 -10.41
C ARG A 174 1.46 -4.11 -10.64
N ILE A 175 2.20 -5.21 -10.74
CA ILE A 175 3.55 -5.26 -11.30
C ILE A 175 3.39 -5.91 -12.67
N ASP A 176 3.40 -5.11 -13.72
CA ASP A 176 3.22 -5.59 -15.08
C ASP A 176 4.59 -6.03 -15.65
N PRO A 177 4.71 -7.21 -16.30
CA PRO A 177 5.96 -7.64 -16.92
C PRO A 177 6.34 -6.69 -18.06
N GLY A 178 7.65 -6.46 -18.23
CA GLY A 178 8.19 -5.55 -19.23
C GLY A 178 8.23 -4.07 -18.83
N GLU A 179 7.66 -3.72 -17.68
CA GLU A 179 7.69 -2.35 -17.16
C GLU A 179 8.85 -2.14 -16.17
N ALA A 180 9.32 -0.90 -16.09
CA ALA A 180 10.45 -0.54 -15.23
C ALA A 180 9.98 -0.23 -13.80
N TYR A 181 10.50 -0.97 -12.83
CA TYR A 181 10.23 -0.77 -11.41
C TYR A 181 11.50 -0.44 -10.63
N LEU A 182 11.29 0.29 -9.54
CA LEU A 182 12.26 0.50 -8.49
C LEU A 182 11.90 -0.43 -7.34
N VAL A 183 12.85 -1.27 -6.93
CA VAL A 183 12.73 -2.14 -5.76
C VAL A 183 13.72 -1.67 -4.69
N ALA A 184 13.24 -1.52 -3.47
CA ALA A 184 14.06 -1.16 -2.33
C ALA A 184 13.81 -2.12 -1.17
N GLY A 185 14.87 -2.67 -0.61
CA GLY A 185 14.80 -3.64 0.48
C GLY A 185 16.15 -4.27 0.80
N SER A 186 16.13 -5.36 1.55
CA SER A 186 17.35 -6.14 1.83
C SER A 186 17.66 -7.08 0.68
N VAL A 187 18.95 -7.23 0.38
CA VAL A 187 19.45 -8.18 -0.59
C VAL A 187 20.29 -9.20 0.12
N ASP A 188 19.90 -10.46 -0.02
CA ASP A 188 20.60 -11.62 0.50
C ASP A 188 21.07 -12.51 -0.66
N HIS A 189 22.08 -13.35 -0.44
CA HIS A 189 22.45 -14.40 -1.39
C HIS A 189 21.68 -15.69 -1.09
N ARG A 190 20.82 -16.09 -2.01
CA ARG A 190 20.15 -17.39 -1.97
C ARG A 190 20.54 -18.22 -3.19
N ALA A 191 20.94 -19.45 -2.96
CA ALA A 191 21.42 -20.36 -4.02
C ALA A 191 22.53 -19.76 -4.92
N GLY A 192 23.39 -18.87 -4.35
CA GLY A 192 24.50 -18.24 -5.08
C GLY A 192 24.10 -17.05 -5.97
N ARG A 193 22.85 -16.56 -5.87
CA ARG A 193 22.36 -15.40 -6.60
C ARG A 193 21.86 -14.31 -5.65
N PRO A 194 22.06 -13.02 -5.98
CA PRO A 194 21.49 -11.95 -5.20
C PRO A 194 19.97 -11.96 -5.35
N MET A 195 19.26 -11.79 -4.23
CA MET A 195 17.80 -11.80 -4.18
C MET A 195 17.30 -10.76 -3.19
N PHE A 196 16.34 -9.95 -3.63
CA PHE A 196 15.59 -9.07 -2.75
C PHE A 196 14.60 -9.86 -1.91
N THR A 197 14.66 -9.67 -0.59
CA THR A 197 13.84 -10.41 0.38
C THR A 197 13.35 -9.51 1.50
N GLY A 198 12.32 -9.95 2.24
CA GLY A 198 11.81 -9.25 3.42
C GLY A 198 10.87 -8.09 3.09
N ASP A 199 11.04 -6.99 3.81
CA ASP A 199 10.20 -5.79 3.65
C ASP A 199 10.62 -5.01 2.40
N LEU A 200 9.88 -5.19 1.31
CA LEU A 200 10.16 -4.57 0.03
C LEU A 200 9.26 -3.36 -0.25
N VAL A 201 9.82 -2.35 -0.88
CA VAL A 201 9.07 -1.26 -1.52
C VAL A 201 9.25 -1.39 -3.02
N ILE A 202 8.17 -1.65 -3.73
CA ILE A 202 8.14 -1.78 -5.19
C ILE A 202 7.34 -0.62 -5.76
N SER A 203 7.90 0.12 -6.72
CA SER A 203 7.24 1.30 -7.27
C SER A 203 7.66 1.56 -8.72
N ASP A 204 6.72 2.05 -9.51
CA ASP A 204 6.94 2.64 -10.84
C ASP A 204 7.53 4.07 -10.77
N ARG A 205 7.61 4.65 -9.56
CA ARG A 205 7.98 6.04 -9.32
C ARG A 205 9.42 6.21 -8.88
N SER A 206 9.94 7.43 -9.06
CA SER A 206 11.25 7.78 -8.55
C SER A 206 11.27 7.85 -7.02
N PRO A 207 12.43 7.60 -6.34
CA PRO A 207 12.55 7.65 -4.88
C PRO A 207 12.05 8.96 -4.26
N ARG A 208 12.30 10.08 -4.95
CA ARG A 208 11.84 11.41 -4.48
C ARG A 208 10.32 11.54 -4.49
N ARG A 209 9.62 10.97 -5.48
CA ARG A 209 8.15 10.98 -5.54
C ARG A 209 7.54 10.09 -4.47
N ILE A 210 8.14 8.92 -4.22
CA ILE A 210 7.76 8.02 -3.14
C ILE A 210 7.92 8.75 -1.79
N ALA A 211 9.09 9.34 -1.55
CA ALA A 211 9.37 10.09 -0.33
C ALA A 211 8.38 11.23 -0.09
N LEU A 212 8.09 12.01 -1.15
CA LEU A 212 7.12 13.12 -1.07
C LEU A 212 5.69 12.61 -0.80
N GLY A 213 5.29 11.51 -1.41
CA GLY A 213 4.00 10.86 -1.16
C GLY A 213 3.86 10.44 0.31
N ARG A 214 4.85 9.73 0.84
CA ARG A 214 4.88 9.32 2.25
C ARG A 214 4.93 10.50 3.22
N LEU A 215 5.70 11.54 2.89
CA LEU A 215 5.73 12.76 3.70
C LEU A 215 4.34 13.42 3.76
N ARG A 216 3.69 13.59 2.61
CA ARG A 216 2.34 14.18 2.56
C ARG A 216 1.32 13.37 3.34
N SER A 217 1.35 12.04 3.26
CA SER A 217 0.42 11.18 4.00
C SER A 217 0.67 11.20 5.52
N ALA A 218 1.91 11.47 5.96
CA ALA A 218 2.26 11.53 7.36
C ALA A 218 1.95 12.90 8.01
N VAL A 219 1.81 13.98 7.24
CA VAL A 219 1.59 15.35 7.78
C VAL A 219 0.33 15.39 8.64
N LEU A 220 -0.80 14.91 8.14
CA LEU A 220 -2.07 14.95 8.87
C LEU A 220 -2.01 14.16 10.18
N PRO A 221 -1.59 12.88 10.21
CA PRO A 221 -1.42 12.15 11.46
C PRO A 221 -0.47 12.83 12.46
N LEU A 222 0.64 13.42 11.98
CA LEU A 222 1.57 14.15 12.85
C LEU A 222 0.95 15.40 13.45
N VAL A 223 0.19 16.18 12.68
CA VAL A 223 -0.53 17.35 13.19
C VAL A 223 -1.53 16.93 14.26
N VAL A 224 -2.31 15.87 13.99
CA VAL A 224 -3.26 15.31 14.97
C VAL A 224 -2.54 14.86 16.24
N ALA A 225 -1.42 14.15 16.10
CA ALA A 225 -0.62 13.71 17.25
C ALA A 225 -0.14 14.89 18.11
N VAL A 226 0.37 15.96 17.49
CA VAL A 226 0.82 17.17 18.19
C VAL A 226 -0.33 17.86 18.92
N VAL A 227 -1.50 17.97 18.30
CA VAL A 227 -2.69 18.57 18.93
C VAL A 227 -3.13 17.74 20.14
N PHE A 228 -3.20 16.40 20.02
CA PHE A 228 -3.58 15.53 21.11
C PHE A 228 -2.60 15.61 22.28
N VAL A 229 -1.29 15.51 22.00
CA VAL A 229 -0.27 15.61 23.04
C VAL A 229 -0.30 17.00 23.70
N GLY A 230 -0.36 18.07 22.90
CA GLY A 230 -0.40 19.45 23.42
C GLY A 230 -1.63 19.70 24.30
N THR A 231 -2.83 19.26 23.85
CA THR A 231 -4.06 19.42 24.64
C THR A 231 -4.01 18.58 25.91
N GLY A 232 -3.54 17.34 25.84
CA GLY A 232 -3.42 16.48 27.01
C GLY A 232 -2.43 17.02 28.04
N VAL A 233 -1.26 17.51 27.63
CA VAL A 233 -0.28 18.14 28.52
C VAL A 233 -0.82 19.41 29.14
N ALA A 234 -1.48 20.29 28.37
CA ALA A 234 -2.09 21.51 28.90
C ALA A 234 -3.10 21.21 30.01
N ASN A 235 -3.92 20.17 29.85
CA ASN A 235 -4.89 19.73 30.88
C ASN A 235 -4.25 19.05 32.11
N LEU A 236 -3.00 18.56 32.01
CA LEU A 236 -2.26 18.02 33.15
C LEU A 236 -1.58 19.11 33.97
N LEU A 237 -1.30 20.27 33.37
CA LEU A 237 -0.63 21.41 34.02
C LEU A 237 -1.62 22.39 34.70
N LEU A 238 -2.90 22.32 34.37
CA LEU A 238 -4.00 23.06 34.99
C LEU A 238 -4.60 22.29 36.16
#